data_2efd1a227db26cf568b53d10507e85eb
#
_entry.id   2efd1a227db26cf568b53d10507e85eb
#
_cell.length_a   1.000
_cell.length_b   1.000
_cell.length_c   1.000
_cell.angle_alpha   90.00
_cell.angle_beta   90.00
_cell.angle_gamma   90.00
#
_symmetry.space_group_name_H-M   'P 1'
#
loop_
_entity.id
_entity.type
_entity.pdbx_description
1 polymer ?
#
loop_
_entity_poly.entity_id
_entity_poly.type
_entity_poly.pdbx_seq_one_letter_code
_entity_poly.pdbx_strand_id
1 'polypeptide(L)'
;LTQLCSRLEANTGISMSPEGLNQRFNSRAVQFLQQILAHLFHQQFCSSSTISTLYTNYFHSIRVLDSTHFQVPDKFASTYQGSGGSGHSAGVKIQLEYDFLSGQFLHVHVGSGKQNDKIYGSTCLSSFQPHDVCIRDLGYFDLRDLLWCLFYFTIKAQYSYISEE
;
A
#
# COMPACT_ATOMS: atom_id res chain seq x y z
N LEU A 1 -23.10 11.38 4.29
CA LEU A 1 -22.91 12.18 3.08
C LEU A 1 -23.46 13.61 3.24
N THR A 2 -24.64 13.81 3.84
CA THR A 2 -25.25 15.14 4.05
C THR A 2 -24.31 16.10 4.77
N GLN A 3 -23.70 15.69 5.89
CA GLN A 3 -22.72 16.52 6.61
C GLN A 3 -21.49 16.87 5.76
N LEU A 4 -21.06 15.95 4.91
CA LEU A 4 -19.93 16.19 4.01
C LEU A 4 -20.28 17.21 2.94
N CYS A 5 -21.50 17.14 2.39
CA CYS A 5 -22.01 18.14 1.45
C CYS A 5 -22.08 19.54 2.10
N SER A 6 -22.61 19.64 3.33
CA SER A 6 -22.68 20.92 4.04
C SER A 6 -21.29 21.53 4.33
N ARG A 7 -20.30 20.68 4.67
CA ARG A 7 -18.92 21.15 4.86
C ARG A 7 -18.26 21.57 3.55
N LEU A 8 -18.53 20.84 2.47
CA LEU A 8 -18.04 21.21 1.14
C LEU A 8 -18.58 22.58 0.74
N GLU A 9 -19.88 22.80 0.88
CA GLU A 9 -20.52 24.09 0.58
C GLU A 9 -19.95 25.25 1.44
N ALA A 10 -19.80 25.01 2.75
CA ALA A 10 -19.23 26.01 3.67
C ALA A 10 -17.78 26.41 3.32
N ASN A 11 -16.97 25.46 2.85
CA ASN A 11 -15.54 25.69 2.58
C ASN A 11 -15.25 26.14 1.14
N THR A 12 -16.09 25.77 0.19
CA THR A 12 -15.80 26.01 -1.25
C THR A 12 -16.88 26.81 -1.98
N GLY A 13 -18.03 27.03 -1.35
CA GLY A 13 -19.21 27.62 -2.01
C GLY A 13 -19.91 26.70 -3.02
N ILE A 14 -19.45 25.44 -3.15
CA ILE A 14 -20.02 24.48 -4.09
C ILE A 14 -21.13 23.69 -3.39
N SER A 15 -22.39 23.94 -3.80
CA SER A 15 -23.53 23.15 -3.32
C SER A 15 -23.69 21.87 -4.13
N MET A 16 -23.82 20.74 -3.44
CA MET A 16 -23.97 19.41 -4.03
C MET A 16 -24.95 18.57 -3.22
N SER A 17 -25.81 17.84 -3.92
CA SER A 17 -26.70 16.89 -3.26
C SER A 17 -25.92 15.66 -2.75
N PRO A 18 -26.37 14.99 -1.67
CA PRO A 18 -25.76 13.75 -1.19
C PRO A 18 -25.72 12.66 -2.26
N GLU A 19 -26.71 12.55 -3.11
CA GLU A 19 -26.72 11.62 -4.24
C GLU A 19 -25.68 11.99 -5.30
N GLY A 20 -25.60 13.26 -5.67
CA GLY A 20 -24.57 13.76 -6.59
C GLY A 20 -23.15 13.55 -6.07
N LEU A 21 -22.93 13.64 -4.75
CA LEU A 21 -21.66 13.29 -4.13
C LEU A 21 -21.41 11.80 -4.18
N ASN A 22 -22.43 10.96 -3.89
CA ASN A 22 -22.31 9.51 -3.90
C ASN A 22 -21.89 8.96 -5.27
N GLN A 23 -22.44 9.51 -6.35
CA GLN A 23 -22.08 9.13 -7.72
C GLN A 23 -20.63 9.43 -8.09
N ARG A 24 -19.98 10.34 -7.37
CA ARG A 24 -18.56 10.66 -7.55
C ARG A 24 -17.60 9.69 -6.87
N PHE A 25 -18.07 8.85 -5.94
CA PHE A 25 -17.28 7.78 -5.36
C PHE A 25 -17.21 6.58 -6.33
N ASN A 26 -16.40 6.72 -7.36
CA ASN A 26 -16.18 5.74 -8.41
C ASN A 26 -14.67 5.46 -8.58
N SER A 27 -14.30 4.56 -9.49
CA SER A 27 -12.90 4.18 -9.73
C SER A 27 -11.99 5.36 -10.09
N ARG A 28 -12.52 6.39 -10.78
CA ARG A 28 -11.75 7.61 -11.10
C ARG A 28 -11.44 8.43 -9.86
N ALA A 29 -12.38 8.52 -8.91
CA ALA A 29 -12.15 9.18 -7.64
C ALA A 29 -11.09 8.46 -6.82
N VAL A 30 -11.08 7.13 -6.82
CA VAL A 30 -10.04 6.33 -6.16
C VAL A 30 -8.66 6.64 -6.78
N GLN A 31 -8.54 6.59 -8.09
CA GLN A 31 -7.31 6.93 -8.81
C GLN A 31 -6.83 8.36 -8.50
N PHE A 32 -7.75 9.31 -8.50
CA PHE A 32 -7.44 10.71 -8.17
C PHE A 32 -6.90 10.84 -6.73
N LEU A 33 -7.54 10.21 -5.75
CA LEU A 33 -7.08 10.23 -4.37
C LEU A 33 -5.72 9.52 -4.19
N GLN A 34 -5.49 8.43 -4.90
CA GLN A 34 -4.19 7.75 -4.92
C GLN A 34 -3.08 8.67 -5.45
N GLN A 35 -3.34 9.40 -6.55
CA GLN A 35 -2.39 10.35 -7.11
C GLN A 35 -2.10 11.53 -6.17
N ILE A 36 -3.15 12.10 -5.53
CA ILE A 36 -2.96 13.15 -4.52
C ILE A 36 -2.10 12.63 -3.37
N LEU A 37 -2.43 11.47 -2.84
CA LEU A 37 -1.72 10.88 -1.71
C LEU A 37 -0.25 10.60 -2.07
N ALA A 38 0.01 10.01 -3.23
CA ALA A 38 1.35 9.79 -3.73
C ALA A 38 2.14 11.11 -3.88
N HIS A 39 1.50 12.16 -4.43
CA HIS A 39 2.12 13.47 -4.58
C HIS A 39 2.46 14.12 -3.22
N LEU A 40 1.56 14.03 -2.26
CA LEU A 40 1.79 14.56 -0.91
C LEU A 40 2.92 13.82 -0.20
N PHE A 41 2.99 12.50 -0.31
CA PHE A 41 4.10 11.72 0.22
C PHE A 41 5.41 12.11 -0.45
N HIS A 42 5.44 12.19 -1.77
CA HIS A 42 6.62 12.61 -2.50
C HIS A 42 7.10 14.00 -2.05
N GLN A 43 6.21 14.98 -1.94
CA GLN A 43 6.56 16.31 -1.44
C GLN A 43 7.12 16.27 -0.02
N GLN A 44 6.51 15.53 0.88
CA GLN A 44 6.91 15.47 2.27
C GLN A 44 8.28 14.78 2.46
N PHE A 45 8.56 13.73 1.72
CA PHE A 45 9.81 12.98 1.82
C PHE A 45 10.94 13.60 1.01
N CYS A 46 10.67 14.13 -0.18
CA CYS A 46 11.69 14.80 -0.99
C CYS A 46 12.08 16.19 -0.45
N SER A 47 11.18 16.87 0.29
CA SER A 47 11.50 18.14 0.94
C SER A 47 12.35 17.97 2.20
N SER A 48 12.26 16.83 2.87
CA SER A 48 13.18 16.47 3.95
C SER A 48 14.42 15.83 3.32
N SER A 49 15.41 16.62 3.01
CA SER A 49 16.72 16.29 2.42
C SER A 49 17.59 15.32 3.26
N THR A 50 17.01 14.32 3.89
CA THR A 50 17.63 13.51 4.93
C THR A 50 17.94 12.07 4.54
N ILE A 51 17.48 11.58 3.38
CA ILE A 51 18.03 10.34 2.88
C ILE A 51 19.34 10.70 2.18
N SER A 52 20.46 10.39 2.82
CA SER A 52 21.77 10.59 2.23
C SER A 52 21.80 9.97 0.83
N THR A 53 22.29 10.71 -0.14
CA THR A 53 22.54 10.24 -1.52
C THR A 53 23.37 8.95 -1.56
N LEU A 54 24.16 8.68 -0.50
CA LEU A 54 24.82 7.40 -0.27
C LEU A 54 23.88 6.21 -0.32
N TYR A 55 22.71 6.27 0.32
CA TYR A 55 21.77 5.15 0.34
C TYR A 55 20.94 5.05 -0.94
N THR A 56 20.57 6.19 -1.54
CA THR A 56 19.77 6.20 -2.77
C THR A 56 20.56 5.70 -3.99
N ASN A 57 21.89 5.78 -3.95
CA ASN A 57 22.75 5.29 -5.03
C ASN A 57 22.95 3.76 -5.00
N TYR A 58 22.72 3.11 -3.85
CA TYR A 58 22.90 1.66 -3.71
C TYR A 58 21.62 0.87 -3.99
N PHE A 59 20.44 1.49 -3.85
CA PHE A 59 19.16 0.81 -3.96
C PHE A 59 18.40 1.28 -5.19
N HIS A 60 17.89 0.29 -5.92
CA HIS A 60 17.02 0.53 -7.06
C HIS A 60 15.62 1.01 -6.61
N SER A 61 15.12 0.47 -5.51
CA SER A 61 13.86 0.85 -4.88
C SER A 61 13.95 0.66 -3.35
N ILE A 62 13.33 1.55 -2.59
CA ILE A 62 13.14 1.41 -1.14
C ILE A 62 11.64 1.28 -0.89
N ARG A 63 11.21 0.04 -0.72
CA ARG A 63 9.80 -0.34 -0.63
C ARG A 63 9.37 -0.48 0.83
N VAL A 64 8.30 0.19 1.21
CA VAL A 64 7.68 0.07 2.54
C VAL A 64 6.34 -0.63 2.38
N LEU A 65 6.17 -1.75 3.07
CA LEU A 65 4.92 -2.49 3.12
C LEU A 65 4.35 -2.42 4.53
N ASP A 66 3.14 -1.91 4.63
CA ASP A 66 2.40 -1.82 5.89
C ASP A 66 0.90 -2.02 5.66
N SER A 67 0.17 -2.27 6.74
CA SER A 67 -1.29 -2.41 6.71
C SER A 67 -1.98 -1.54 7.75
N THR A 68 -3.16 -1.08 7.40
CA THR A 68 -4.07 -0.46 8.34
C THR A 68 -5.40 -1.22 8.38
N HIS A 69 -6.00 -1.26 9.56
CA HIS A 69 -7.25 -1.97 9.80
C HIS A 69 -8.25 -1.04 10.46
N PHE A 70 -9.51 -1.12 10.03
CA PHE A 70 -10.62 -0.40 10.66
C PHE A 70 -11.92 -1.19 10.60
N GLN A 71 -12.78 -0.93 11.57
CA GLN A 71 -14.09 -1.56 11.61
C GLN A 71 -15.06 -0.87 10.64
N VAL A 72 -15.92 -1.67 10.03
CA VAL A 72 -17.01 -1.21 9.19
C VAL A 72 -18.34 -1.73 9.75
N PRO A 73 -19.49 -1.16 9.37
CA PRO A 73 -20.79 -1.64 9.82
C PRO A 73 -21.02 -3.14 9.56
N ASP A 74 -21.62 -3.84 10.51
CA ASP A 74 -21.80 -5.30 10.50
C ASP A 74 -22.54 -5.85 9.28
N LYS A 75 -23.34 -5.04 8.60
CA LYS A 75 -23.96 -5.39 7.32
C LYS A 75 -22.95 -5.80 6.25
N PHE A 76 -21.68 -5.46 6.40
CA PHE A 76 -20.59 -5.83 5.50
C PHE A 76 -19.81 -7.07 5.95
N ALA A 77 -20.23 -7.73 7.06
CA ALA A 77 -19.51 -8.88 7.62
C ALA A 77 -19.42 -10.08 6.66
N SER A 78 -20.38 -10.24 5.75
CA SER A 78 -20.34 -11.28 4.71
C SER A 78 -19.19 -11.10 3.71
N THR A 79 -18.80 -9.86 3.43
CA THR A 79 -17.73 -9.51 2.48
C THR A 79 -16.42 -9.22 3.19
N TYR A 80 -16.48 -8.48 4.30
CA TYR A 80 -15.33 -8.03 5.06
C TYR A 80 -15.41 -8.55 6.50
N GLN A 81 -14.94 -9.77 6.72
CA GLN A 81 -14.89 -10.35 8.06
C GLN A 81 -13.84 -9.63 8.90
N GLY A 82 -14.23 -9.22 10.11
CA GLY A 82 -13.31 -8.62 11.08
C GLY A 82 -12.38 -9.63 11.73
N SER A 83 -11.30 -9.15 12.33
CA SER A 83 -10.31 -9.96 13.06
C SER A 83 -10.71 -10.31 14.49
N GLY A 84 -11.85 -9.84 14.98
CA GLY A 84 -12.36 -10.10 16.33
C GLY A 84 -13.00 -11.48 16.49
N GLY A 85 -12.95 -12.04 17.72
CA GLY A 85 -13.46 -13.38 18.05
C GLY A 85 -14.99 -13.52 17.98
N SER A 86 -15.77 -12.45 17.83
CA SER A 86 -17.21 -12.52 17.57
C SER A 86 -17.44 -12.63 16.06
N GLY A 87 -18.08 -13.70 15.62
CA GLY A 87 -18.32 -13.99 14.19
C GLY A 87 -19.21 -12.98 13.44
N HIS A 88 -19.52 -11.86 14.06
CA HIS A 88 -20.38 -10.80 13.52
C HIS A 88 -19.67 -9.46 13.30
N SER A 89 -18.41 -9.32 13.68
CA SER A 89 -17.69 -8.09 13.43
C SER A 89 -17.24 -7.98 11.97
N ALA A 90 -17.46 -6.82 11.35
CA ALA A 90 -16.96 -6.51 10.04
C ALA A 90 -15.72 -5.60 10.14
N GLY A 91 -14.68 -5.92 9.37
CA GLY A 91 -13.45 -5.14 9.35
C GLY A 91 -12.79 -5.16 7.99
N VAL A 92 -12.25 -4.02 7.59
CA VAL A 92 -11.47 -3.86 6.36
C VAL A 92 -10.00 -3.71 6.72
N LYS A 93 -9.16 -4.42 6.00
CA LYS A 93 -7.70 -4.24 6.03
C LYS A 93 -7.26 -3.67 4.68
N ILE A 94 -6.51 -2.58 4.73
CA ILE A 94 -5.82 -2.03 3.57
C ILE A 94 -4.35 -2.34 3.73
N GLN A 95 -3.77 -3.00 2.74
CA GLN A 95 -2.34 -3.27 2.66
C GLN A 95 -1.76 -2.42 1.55
N LEU A 96 -0.67 -1.73 1.85
CA LEU A 96 -0.07 -0.73 1.00
C LEU A 96 1.42 -0.98 0.86
N GLU A 97 1.91 -1.08 -0.36
CA GLU A 97 3.33 -1.04 -0.66
C GLU A 97 3.67 0.25 -1.41
N TYR A 98 4.61 0.99 -0.86
CA TYR A 98 5.03 2.30 -1.36
C TYR A 98 6.53 2.31 -1.61
N ASP A 99 6.94 2.83 -2.77
CA ASP A 99 8.35 3.04 -3.07
C ASP A 99 8.76 4.48 -2.76
N PHE A 100 9.71 4.63 -1.84
CA PHE A 100 10.22 5.92 -1.40
C PHE A 100 10.99 6.68 -2.47
N LEU A 101 11.68 5.98 -3.37
CA LEU A 101 12.52 6.63 -4.38
C LEU A 101 11.69 7.17 -5.54
N SER A 102 10.71 6.42 -6.02
CA SER A 102 9.83 6.87 -7.10
C SER A 102 8.62 7.67 -6.60
N GLY A 103 8.28 7.57 -5.31
CA GLY A 103 7.09 8.19 -4.75
C GLY A 103 5.78 7.50 -5.19
N GLN A 104 5.83 6.25 -5.61
CA GLN A 104 4.68 5.55 -6.19
C GLN A 104 4.14 4.46 -5.26
N PHE A 105 2.84 4.25 -5.31
CA PHE A 105 2.22 3.06 -4.77
C PHE A 105 2.43 1.89 -5.71
N LEU A 106 3.16 0.88 -5.25
CA LEU A 106 3.42 -0.33 -6.03
C LEU A 106 2.23 -1.29 -5.93
N HIS A 107 1.71 -1.44 -4.73
CA HIS A 107 0.56 -2.30 -4.47
C HIS A 107 -0.39 -1.63 -3.47
N VAL A 108 -1.69 -1.68 -3.76
CA VAL A 108 -2.78 -1.30 -2.85
C VAL A 108 -3.80 -2.42 -2.87
N HIS A 109 -4.02 -3.05 -1.73
CA HIS A 109 -4.99 -4.13 -1.59
C HIS A 109 -5.97 -3.81 -0.48
N VAL A 110 -7.27 -3.99 -0.78
CA VAL A 110 -8.35 -3.83 0.18
C VAL A 110 -9.01 -5.19 0.38
N GLY A 111 -8.95 -5.70 1.59
CA GLY A 111 -9.45 -7.02 1.90
C GLY A 111 -10.14 -7.11 3.27
N SER A 112 -10.48 -8.34 3.63
CA SER A 112 -11.06 -8.66 4.93
C SER A 112 -10.07 -8.38 6.06
N GLY A 113 -10.57 -7.89 7.20
CA GLY A 113 -9.75 -7.67 8.40
C GLY A 113 -9.04 -8.91 8.94
N LYS A 114 -9.54 -10.11 8.60
CA LYS A 114 -8.90 -11.40 8.94
C LYS A 114 -7.71 -11.76 8.05
N GLN A 115 -7.46 -11.02 6.99
CA GLN A 115 -6.39 -11.34 6.04
C GLN A 115 -5.03 -11.39 6.74
N ASN A 116 -4.29 -12.45 6.46
CA ASN A 116 -2.98 -12.67 7.06
C ASN A 116 -1.91 -11.84 6.32
N ASP A 117 -1.14 -11.06 7.06
CA ASP A 117 -0.10 -10.19 6.53
C ASP A 117 1.03 -10.99 5.87
N LYS A 118 1.41 -12.15 6.42
CA LYS A 118 2.44 -13.03 5.83
C LYS A 118 2.07 -13.47 4.42
N ILE A 119 0.83 -13.93 4.22
CA ILE A 119 0.36 -14.40 2.90
C ILE A 119 0.43 -13.26 1.89
N TYR A 120 -0.03 -12.08 2.28
CA TYR A 120 0.04 -10.92 1.40
C TYR A 120 1.48 -10.48 1.12
N GLY A 121 2.34 -10.46 2.14
CA GLY A 121 3.76 -10.14 2.00
C GLY A 121 4.46 -11.02 0.97
N SER A 122 4.16 -12.32 0.98
CA SER A 122 4.69 -13.27 0.00
C SER A 122 4.23 -12.99 -1.43
N THR A 123 3.00 -12.48 -1.63
CA THR A 123 2.52 -12.14 -2.98
C THR A 123 3.27 -10.97 -3.61
N CYS A 124 3.77 -10.03 -2.79
CA CYS A 124 4.53 -8.88 -3.27
C CYS A 124 5.95 -9.25 -3.75
N LEU A 125 6.49 -10.40 -3.33
CA LEU A 125 7.86 -10.80 -3.66
C LEU A 125 8.11 -10.97 -5.15
N SER A 126 7.11 -11.38 -5.92
CA SER A 126 7.23 -11.60 -7.36
C SER A 126 7.64 -10.34 -8.15
N SER A 127 7.40 -9.16 -7.58
CA SER A 127 7.72 -7.86 -8.18
C SER A 127 9.09 -7.31 -7.76
N PHE A 128 9.83 -8.01 -6.87
CA PHE A 128 11.14 -7.57 -6.40
C PHE A 128 12.21 -7.70 -7.48
N GLN A 129 13.10 -6.73 -7.50
CA GLN A 129 14.28 -6.73 -8.35
C GLN A 129 15.57 -6.75 -7.50
N PRO A 130 16.72 -7.14 -8.07
CA PRO A 130 18.02 -6.97 -7.41
C PRO A 130 18.21 -5.51 -6.99
N HIS A 131 18.79 -5.31 -5.84
CA HIS A 131 19.00 -4.00 -5.20
C HIS A 131 17.72 -3.30 -4.70
N ASP A 132 16.56 -3.97 -4.66
CA ASP A 132 15.41 -3.48 -3.91
C ASP A 132 15.61 -3.76 -2.42
N VAL A 133 15.29 -2.79 -1.58
CA VAL A 133 15.17 -2.95 -0.13
C VAL A 133 13.70 -2.93 0.24
N CYS A 134 13.27 -3.87 1.08
CA CYS A 134 11.93 -3.88 1.63
C CYS A 134 11.94 -3.70 3.14
N ILE A 135 11.21 -2.70 3.59
CA ILE A 135 10.96 -2.41 5.00
C ILE A 135 9.56 -2.93 5.31
N ARG A 136 9.46 -3.84 6.27
CA ARG A 136 8.21 -4.49 6.69
C ARG A 136 8.17 -4.66 8.18
N ASP A 137 6.97 -4.66 8.78
CA ASP A 137 6.76 -5.10 10.14
C ASP A 137 6.98 -6.62 10.28
N LEU A 138 7.29 -7.06 11.51
CA LEU A 138 7.46 -8.49 11.85
C LEU A 138 6.23 -9.34 11.54
N GLY A 139 5.03 -8.74 11.47
CA GLY A 139 3.81 -9.42 11.03
C GLY A 139 3.89 -10.02 9.64
N TYR A 140 4.75 -9.48 8.78
CA TYR A 140 5.00 -9.98 7.43
C TYR A 140 6.15 -11.00 7.35
N PHE A 141 6.82 -11.31 8.46
CA PHE A 141 7.99 -12.18 8.45
C PHE A 141 7.62 -13.63 8.13
N ASP A 142 8.24 -14.19 7.10
CA ASP A 142 8.21 -15.62 6.77
C ASP A 142 9.61 -16.10 6.35
N LEU A 143 10.06 -17.17 6.96
CA LEU A 143 11.37 -17.76 6.64
C LEU A 143 11.47 -18.24 5.18
N ARG A 144 10.36 -18.69 4.60
CA ARG A 144 10.31 -19.11 3.19
C ARG A 144 10.57 -17.95 2.24
N ASP A 145 10.06 -16.77 2.59
CA ASP A 145 10.29 -15.54 1.81
C ASP A 145 11.78 -15.14 1.81
N LEU A 146 12.45 -15.26 2.98
CA LEU A 146 13.88 -15.02 3.08
C LEU A 146 14.69 -16.00 2.26
N LEU A 147 14.37 -17.29 2.33
CA LEU A 147 15.03 -18.32 1.53
C LEU A 147 14.81 -18.07 0.03
N TRP A 148 13.60 -17.69 -0.38
CA TRP A 148 13.31 -17.34 -1.76
C TRP A 148 14.14 -16.15 -2.24
N CYS A 149 14.22 -15.08 -1.46
CA CYS A 149 15.04 -13.90 -1.77
C CYS A 149 16.51 -14.27 -1.93
N LEU A 150 17.07 -15.05 -0.99
CA LEU A 150 18.47 -15.50 -1.05
C LEU A 150 18.73 -16.34 -2.30
N PHE A 151 17.87 -17.31 -2.60
CA PHE A 151 18.01 -18.15 -3.78
C PHE A 151 17.86 -17.37 -5.08
N TYR A 152 16.80 -16.58 -5.20
CA TYR A 152 16.49 -15.85 -6.42
C TYR A 152 17.57 -14.82 -6.79
N PHE A 153 18.09 -14.10 -5.79
CA PHE A 153 19.13 -13.10 -6.03
C PHE A 153 20.49 -13.75 -6.31
N THR A 154 20.81 -14.86 -5.65
CA THR A 154 22.04 -15.62 -5.93
C THR A 154 22.03 -16.17 -7.36
N ILE A 155 20.94 -16.73 -7.82
CA ILE A 155 20.82 -17.27 -9.18
C ILE A 155 20.90 -16.13 -10.21
N LYS A 156 20.16 -15.03 -10.03
CA LYS A 156 20.20 -13.90 -10.98
C LYS A 156 21.59 -13.25 -11.06
N ALA A 157 22.29 -13.09 -9.94
CA ALA A 157 23.66 -12.59 -9.94
C ALA A 157 24.61 -13.50 -10.74
N GLN A 158 24.49 -14.82 -10.62
CA GLN A 158 25.28 -15.76 -11.41
C GLN A 158 24.99 -15.69 -12.90
N TYR A 159 23.74 -15.54 -13.30
CA TYR A 159 23.38 -15.44 -14.74
C TYR A 159 23.80 -14.11 -15.38
N SER A 160 23.82 -12.99 -14.65
CA SER A 160 24.28 -11.70 -15.18
C SER A 160 25.79 -11.70 -15.45
N TYR A 161 26.59 -12.42 -14.67
CA TYR A 161 28.02 -12.57 -14.92
C TYR A 161 28.36 -13.43 -16.16
N ILE A 162 27.47 -14.34 -16.55
CA ILE A 162 27.68 -15.24 -17.73
C ILE A 162 27.25 -14.56 -19.04
N SER A 163 26.43 -13.53 -18.98
CA SER A 163 25.93 -12.82 -20.18
C SER A 163 26.80 -11.62 -20.59
N GLU A 164 27.84 -11.27 -19.84
CA GLU A 164 28.79 -10.20 -20.14
C GLU A 164 30.14 -10.71 -20.68
N GLU A 165 30.32 -12.01 -20.86
CA GLU A 165 31.44 -12.63 -21.59
C GLU A 165 30.97 -13.06 -23.00
#